data_21527b02967ffcb04aad236bb34814d7
#
_entry.id   21527b02967ffcb04aad236bb34814d7
#
_cell.length_a   1.000
_cell.length_b   1.000
_cell.length_c   1.000
_cell.angle_alpha   90.00
_cell.angle_beta   90.00
_cell.angle_gamma   90.00
#
_symmetry.space_group_name_H-M   'P 1'
#
loop_
_entity.id
_entity.type
_entity.pdbx_description
1 polymer ?
#
loop_
_entity_poly.entity_id
_entity_poly.type
_entity_poly.pdbx_seq_one_letter_code
_entity_poly.pdbx_strand_id
1 'polypeptide(L)'
;MQYDPVKNIIGDVAKKAPILRKFFYWLLGVMFLRTWYVKRALREFLGTKKETFNLFDAGSGFGQYSYFIAKNFPTVSIHAIDVKEDYIAVCNQFFAQIGLNNVQFGVEDLTIPTHRDRFDFILSVDVMEHIADDETVFKNFYNAMRTGGKLLIHTPSNLGGSDVHKEGDKSFVEEHARDGYSVEELTTKLKNAGFNVLYTKYSYGPIGTLSWRLGIKYPLLMVNASKVFFFILPVYYLATFWFTLLLMSIDFNSANTTGTGLLAAAEKK
;
A
#
# COMPACT_ATOMS: atom_id res chain seq x y z
N MET A 1 -15.88 -7.55 -9.78
CA MET A 1 -16.13 -8.14 -8.45
C MET A 1 -15.94 -7.04 -7.42
N GLN A 2 -17.02 -6.61 -6.76
CA GLN A 2 -16.90 -5.55 -5.76
C GLN A 2 -16.08 -6.08 -4.57
N TYR A 3 -14.88 -5.55 -4.40
CA TYR A 3 -14.02 -5.78 -3.24
C TYR A 3 -14.55 -5.06 -1.98
N ASP A 4 -15.50 -4.14 -2.20
CA ASP A 4 -16.06 -3.24 -1.19
C ASP A 4 -16.91 -3.87 -0.07
N PRO A 5 -17.70 -4.95 -0.24
CA PRO A 5 -18.55 -5.42 0.86
C PRO A 5 -17.76 -5.96 2.05
N VAL A 6 -16.62 -6.61 1.81
CA VAL A 6 -15.77 -7.13 2.91
C VAL A 6 -15.00 -6.00 3.58
N LYS A 7 -14.50 -5.03 2.81
CA LYS A 7 -13.86 -3.82 3.36
C LYS A 7 -14.86 -3.01 4.19
N ASN A 8 -16.09 -2.84 3.72
CA ASN A 8 -17.11 -2.05 4.42
C ASN A 8 -17.56 -2.73 5.72
N ILE A 9 -17.78 -4.05 5.73
CA ILE A 9 -18.15 -4.78 6.96
C ILE A 9 -17.02 -4.68 8.00
N ILE A 10 -15.78 -4.88 7.59
CA ILE A 10 -14.60 -4.77 8.47
C ILE A 10 -14.41 -3.32 8.90
N GLY A 11 -14.63 -2.35 7.99
CA GLY A 11 -14.58 -0.92 8.27
C GLY A 11 -15.59 -0.51 9.34
N ASP A 12 -16.84 -0.96 9.26
CA ASP A 12 -17.90 -0.61 10.21
C ASP A 12 -17.69 -1.22 11.60
N VAL A 13 -17.14 -2.43 11.67
CA VAL A 13 -16.75 -3.06 12.95
C VAL A 13 -15.52 -2.37 13.53
N ALA A 14 -14.54 -2.00 12.70
CA ALA A 14 -13.34 -1.30 13.15
C ALA A 14 -13.58 0.16 13.58
N LYS A 15 -14.67 0.80 13.11
CA LYS A 15 -15.10 2.14 13.57
C LYS A 15 -15.46 2.17 15.05
N LYS A 16 -15.95 1.06 15.63
CA LYS A 16 -16.54 1.01 16.97
C LYS A 16 -15.55 0.68 18.09
N ALA A 17 -14.39 0.09 17.80
CA ALA A 17 -13.42 -0.29 18.82
C ALA A 17 -11.97 -0.17 18.33
N PRO A 18 -11.14 0.71 18.92
CA PRO A 18 -9.73 0.89 18.54
C PRO A 18 -8.91 -0.40 18.55
N ILE A 19 -9.24 -1.32 19.46
CA ILE A 19 -8.53 -2.62 19.56
C ILE A 19 -8.76 -3.49 18.32
N LEU A 20 -9.96 -3.49 17.75
CA LEU A 20 -10.29 -4.24 16.54
C LEU A 20 -9.55 -3.66 15.33
N ARG A 21 -9.41 -2.34 15.25
CA ARG A 21 -8.64 -1.70 14.18
C ARG A 21 -7.15 -1.98 14.28
N LYS A 22 -6.58 -1.97 15.50
CA LYS A 22 -5.19 -2.40 15.72
C LYS A 22 -4.99 -3.85 15.32
N PHE A 23 -5.92 -4.73 15.66
CA PHE A 23 -5.91 -6.13 15.24
C PHE A 23 -5.99 -6.27 13.72
N PHE A 24 -6.87 -5.50 13.08
CA PHE A 24 -6.97 -5.47 11.61
C PHE A 24 -5.66 -5.02 10.94
N TYR A 25 -5.01 -3.97 11.43
CA TYR A 25 -3.70 -3.55 10.93
C TYR A 25 -2.61 -4.60 11.13
N TRP A 26 -2.66 -5.31 12.27
CA TRP A 26 -1.77 -6.44 12.50
C TRP A 26 -2.02 -7.56 11.49
N LEU A 27 -3.28 -7.92 11.26
CA LEU A 27 -3.68 -8.94 10.31
C LEU A 27 -3.23 -8.59 8.88
N LEU A 28 -3.48 -7.35 8.42
CA LEU A 28 -2.96 -6.87 7.13
C LEU A 28 -1.43 -6.94 7.07
N GLY A 29 -0.77 -6.62 8.19
CA GLY A 29 0.68 -6.72 8.33
C GLY A 29 1.23 -8.13 8.22
N VAL A 30 0.46 -9.13 8.62
CA VAL A 30 0.86 -10.55 8.56
C VAL A 30 0.50 -11.17 7.20
N MET A 31 -0.70 -10.89 6.69
CA MET A 31 -1.25 -11.59 5.52
C MET A 31 -0.82 -11.00 4.17
N PHE A 32 -0.43 -9.72 4.11
CA PHE A 32 -0.07 -9.09 2.84
C PHE A 32 1.45 -8.92 2.73
N LEU A 33 2.05 -9.65 1.81
CA LEU A 33 3.50 -9.62 1.54
C LEU A 33 4.00 -8.22 1.16
N ARG A 34 3.20 -7.41 0.43
CA ARG A 34 3.53 -6.00 0.13
C ARG A 34 3.83 -5.20 1.40
N THR A 35 3.10 -5.48 2.49
CA THR A 35 3.32 -4.79 3.77
C THR A 35 4.71 -5.08 4.34
N TRP A 36 5.24 -6.29 4.11
CA TRP A 36 6.59 -6.64 4.53
C TRP A 36 7.64 -5.84 3.74
N TYR A 37 7.50 -5.80 2.41
CA TYR A 37 8.40 -5.03 1.54
C TYR A 37 8.37 -3.53 1.87
N VAL A 38 7.17 -2.94 1.96
CA VAL A 38 7.00 -1.52 2.28
C VAL A 38 7.56 -1.19 3.67
N LYS A 39 7.23 -1.99 4.70
CA LYS A 39 7.74 -1.76 6.06
C LYS A 39 9.26 -1.93 6.16
N ARG A 40 9.88 -2.84 5.38
CA ARG A 40 11.34 -2.96 5.31
C ARG A 40 11.95 -1.68 4.74
N ALA A 41 11.47 -1.23 3.60
CA ALA A 41 11.93 0.02 2.98
C ALA A 41 11.72 1.24 3.89
N LEU A 42 10.57 1.35 4.56
CA LEU A 42 10.32 2.42 5.53
C LEU A 42 11.32 2.39 6.69
N ARG A 43 11.66 1.21 7.23
CA ARG A 43 12.69 1.10 8.29
C ARG A 43 14.07 1.50 7.78
N GLU A 44 14.43 1.13 6.56
CA GLU A 44 15.70 1.51 5.92
C GLU A 44 15.81 3.04 5.75
N PHE A 45 14.74 3.70 5.28
CA PHE A 45 14.76 5.15 5.03
C PHE A 45 14.55 6.00 6.29
N LEU A 46 13.70 5.57 7.22
CA LEU A 46 13.32 6.35 8.39
C LEU A 46 14.15 5.99 9.64
N GLY A 47 14.67 4.77 9.73
CA GLY A 47 15.33 4.25 10.94
C GLY A 47 16.59 5.00 11.39
N THR A 48 17.23 5.74 10.48
CA THR A 48 18.43 6.55 10.77
C THR A 48 18.12 8.01 11.10
N LYS A 49 16.87 8.45 10.99
CA LYS A 49 16.47 9.85 11.14
C LYS A 49 16.17 10.17 12.60
N LYS A 50 16.92 11.13 13.16
CA LYS A 50 16.75 11.64 14.54
C LYS A 50 16.06 13.00 14.58
N GLU A 51 16.02 13.73 13.46
CA GLU A 51 15.43 15.05 13.33
C GLU A 51 13.95 14.98 12.97
N THR A 52 13.22 16.09 13.14
CA THR A 52 11.84 16.23 12.69
C THR A 52 11.78 16.04 11.16
N PHE A 53 10.89 15.19 10.72
CA PHE A 53 10.83 14.71 9.34
C PHE A 53 9.38 14.74 8.86
N ASN A 54 9.12 15.40 7.73
CA ASN A 54 7.78 15.53 7.17
C ASN A 54 7.53 14.45 6.13
N LEU A 55 6.54 13.60 6.39
CA LEU A 55 6.15 12.52 5.51
C LEU A 55 4.75 12.77 4.93
N PHE A 56 4.60 12.51 3.65
CA PHE A 56 3.33 12.51 2.94
C PHE A 56 2.89 11.08 2.63
N ASP A 57 1.78 10.63 3.20
CA ASP A 57 1.14 9.35 2.90
C ASP A 57 0.03 9.58 1.87
N ALA A 58 0.40 9.43 0.60
CA ALA A 58 -0.41 9.78 -0.56
C ALA A 58 -1.31 8.61 -0.95
N GLY A 59 -2.60 8.69 -0.61
CA GLY A 59 -3.58 7.62 -0.71
C GLY A 59 -3.54 6.71 0.50
N SER A 60 -3.70 7.29 1.69
CA SER A 60 -3.54 6.59 2.97
C SER A 60 -4.57 5.50 3.26
N GLY A 61 -5.71 5.51 2.53
CA GLY A 61 -6.81 4.58 2.75
C GLY A 61 -7.26 4.54 4.21
N PHE A 62 -7.23 3.35 4.80
CA PHE A 62 -7.57 3.16 6.23
C PHE A 62 -6.42 3.52 7.21
N GLY A 63 -5.31 4.17 6.76
CA GLY A 63 -4.23 4.64 7.61
C GLY A 63 -3.32 3.55 8.17
N GLN A 64 -3.22 2.40 7.52
CA GLN A 64 -2.38 1.27 7.98
C GLN A 64 -0.90 1.66 8.06
N TYR A 65 -0.37 2.31 7.03
CA TYR A 65 1.04 2.72 7.00
C TYR A 65 1.28 3.94 7.87
N SER A 66 0.37 4.91 7.85
CA SER A 66 0.39 6.04 8.79
C SER A 66 0.44 5.57 10.24
N TYR A 67 -0.35 4.55 10.63
CA TYR A 67 -0.30 3.95 11.98
C TYR A 67 1.06 3.32 12.28
N PHE A 68 1.60 2.55 11.34
CA PHE A 68 2.91 1.92 11.51
C PHE A 68 4.00 2.97 11.70
N ILE A 69 4.00 4.03 10.86
CA ILE A 69 5.01 5.10 10.92
C ILE A 69 4.86 5.90 12.22
N ALA A 70 3.65 6.37 12.54
CA ALA A 70 3.39 7.19 13.72
C ALA A 70 3.80 6.51 15.02
N LYS A 71 3.56 5.19 15.11
CA LYS A 71 3.89 4.39 16.29
C LYS A 71 5.39 4.12 16.44
N ASN A 72 6.11 3.87 15.34
CA ASN A 72 7.49 3.41 15.37
C ASN A 72 8.52 4.54 15.16
N PHE A 73 8.08 5.68 14.61
CA PHE A 73 8.91 6.83 14.29
C PHE A 73 8.24 8.12 14.81
N PRO A 74 8.23 8.37 16.12
CA PRO A 74 7.46 9.46 16.73
C PRO A 74 7.96 10.87 16.34
N THR A 75 9.18 11.01 15.82
CA THR A 75 9.73 12.26 15.30
C THR A 75 9.24 12.60 13.88
N VAL A 76 8.56 11.66 13.20
CA VAL A 76 7.99 11.86 11.87
C VAL A 76 6.63 12.53 12.00
N SER A 77 6.46 13.70 11.37
CA SER A 77 5.18 14.37 11.18
C SER A 77 4.56 13.88 9.88
N ILE A 78 3.36 13.33 9.94
CA ILE A 78 2.71 12.68 8.82
C ILE A 78 1.52 13.51 8.35
N HIS A 79 1.52 13.85 7.07
CA HIS A 79 0.35 14.36 6.34
C HIS A 79 -0.19 13.22 5.48
N ALA A 80 -1.34 12.69 5.85
CA ALA A 80 -1.95 11.53 5.22
C ALA A 80 -3.24 11.94 4.50
N ILE A 81 -3.38 11.57 3.23
CA ILE A 81 -4.56 11.98 2.45
C ILE A 81 -5.21 10.81 1.73
N ASP A 82 -6.49 10.96 1.46
CA ASP A 82 -7.26 10.10 0.56
C ASP A 82 -8.41 10.91 -0.04
N VAL A 83 -8.93 10.49 -1.20
CA VAL A 83 -10.11 11.13 -1.81
C VAL A 83 -11.42 10.71 -1.13
N LYS A 84 -11.42 9.62 -0.37
CA LYS A 84 -12.60 9.06 0.31
C LYS A 84 -12.79 9.73 1.69
N GLU A 85 -13.73 10.67 1.79
CA GLU A 85 -14.02 11.43 3.02
C GLU A 85 -14.32 10.55 4.23
N ASP A 86 -15.05 9.45 4.02
CA ASP A 86 -15.41 8.50 5.08
C ASP A 86 -14.18 7.79 5.67
N TYR A 87 -13.17 7.47 4.86
CA TYR A 87 -11.90 6.90 5.33
C TYR A 87 -11.13 7.90 6.19
N ILE A 88 -11.06 9.15 5.74
CA ILE A 88 -10.39 10.23 6.44
C ILE A 88 -11.07 10.52 7.79
N ALA A 89 -12.39 10.63 7.81
CA ALA A 89 -13.15 10.85 9.05
C ALA A 89 -12.90 9.75 10.09
N VAL A 90 -12.92 8.48 9.66
CA VAL A 90 -12.65 7.33 10.54
C VAL A 90 -11.19 7.27 10.99
N CYS A 91 -10.24 7.68 10.14
CA CYS A 91 -8.83 7.79 10.53
C CYS A 91 -8.62 8.85 11.58
N ASN A 92 -9.15 10.07 11.38
CA ASN A 92 -9.07 11.16 12.35
C ASN A 92 -9.61 10.74 13.73
N GLN A 93 -10.80 10.13 13.75
CA GLN A 93 -11.40 9.64 15.01
C GLN A 93 -10.50 8.60 15.70
N PHE A 94 -10.03 7.60 14.96
CA PHE A 94 -9.22 6.53 15.53
C PHE A 94 -7.88 7.02 16.07
N PHE A 95 -7.14 7.86 15.32
CA PHE A 95 -5.83 8.34 15.75
C PHE A 95 -5.94 9.26 16.95
N ALA A 96 -6.98 10.10 17.03
CA ALA A 96 -7.29 10.89 18.22
C ALA A 96 -7.57 10.01 19.44
N GLN A 97 -8.38 8.95 19.29
CA GLN A 97 -8.71 8.01 20.39
C GLN A 97 -7.50 7.27 20.95
N ILE A 98 -6.48 7.00 20.12
CA ILE A 98 -5.28 6.28 20.56
C ILE A 98 -4.10 7.19 20.91
N GLY A 99 -4.30 8.52 20.84
CA GLY A 99 -3.30 9.53 21.22
C GLY A 99 -2.11 9.64 20.27
N LEU A 100 -2.24 9.28 18.99
CA LEU A 100 -1.23 9.50 17.97
C LEU A 100 -1.45 10.86 17.31
N ASN A 101 -0.74 11.89 17.81
CA ASN A 101 -0.93 13.29 17.42
C ASN A 101 0.04 13.77 16.32
N ASN A 102 0.95 12.90 15.88
CA ASN A 102 1.93 13.20 14.82
C ASN A 102 1.42 12.87 13.42
N VAL A 103 0.10 12.67 13.25
CA VAL A 103 -0.55 12.43 11.96
C VAL A 103 -1.71 13.39 11.78
N GLN A 104 -1.78 14.01 10.60
CA GLN A 104 -2.92 14.81 10.13
C GLN A 104 -3.52 14.14 8.91
N PHE A 105 -4.82 13.83 8.95
CA PHE A 105 -5.54 13.27 7.82
C PHE A 105 -6.37 14.36 7.13
N GLY A 106 -6.32 14.40 5.79
CA GLY A 106 -7.04 15.35 4.95
C GLY A 106 -7.63 14.69 3.70
N VAL A 107 -8.71 15.30 3.19
CA VAL A 107 -9.29 14.90 1.89
C VAL A 107 -8.63 15.72 0.81
N GLU A 108 -7.84 15.08 -0.05
CA GLU A 108 -7.13 15.75 -1.15
C GLU A 108 -7.09 14.83 -2.39
N ASP A 109 -7.08 15.46 -3.57
CA ASP A 109 -6.88 14.80 -4.85
C ASP A 109 -5.43 14.98 -5.31
N LEU A 110 -4.71 13.89 -5.54
CA LEU A 110 -3.29 13.89 -5.94
C LEU A 110 -3.05 14.52 -7.31
N THR A 111 -4.08 14.63 -8.17
CA THR A 111 -3.99 15.31 -9.47
C THR A 111 -3.94 16.83 -9.34
N ILE A 112 -4.35 17.37 -8.19
CA ILE A 112 -4.35 18.81 -7.89
C ILE A 112 -3.06 19.18 -7.16
N PRO A 113 -2.22 20.11 -7.67
CA PRO A 113 -0.98 20.52 -7.02
C PRO A 113 -1.24 21.39 -5.79
N THR A 114 -1.21 20.81 -4.60
CA THR A 114 -1.52 21.53 -3.33
C THR A 114 -0.26 21.85 -2.50
N HIS A 115 0.86 21.17 -2.76
CA HIS A 115 2.06 21.26 -1.94
C HIS A 115 3.30 21.62 -2.75
N ARG A 116 4.25 22.35 -2.12
CA ARG A 116 5.53 22.68 -2.72
C ARG A 116 6.63 22.61 -1.67
N ASP A 117 7.75 21.91 -1.98
CA ASP A 117 8.98 21.79 -1.17
C ASP A 117 8.70 21.59 0.35
N ARG A 118 7.72 20.73 0.65
CA ARG A 118 7.18 20.54 2.00
C ARG A 118 7.63 19.23 2.65
N PHE A 119 7.77 18.16 1.87
CA PHE A 119 7.95 16.81 2.39
C PHE A 119 9.35 16.28 2.15
N ASP A 120 9.88 15.60 3.15
CA ASP A 120 11.17 14.90 3.11
C ASP A 120 11.01 13.46 2.60
N PHE A 121 9.78 12.94 2.68
CA PHE A 121 9.43 11.61 2.21
C PHE A 121 7.99 11.55 1.70
N ILE A 122 7.79 10.88 0.57
CA ILE A 122 6.45 10.56 0.05
C ILE A 122 6.31 9.05 -0.03
N LEU A 123 5.21 8.55 0.51
CA LEU A 123 4.78 7.15 0.42
C LEU A 123 3.52 7.06 -0.43
N SER A 124 3.48 6.13 -1.39
CA SER A 124 2.28 5.81 -2.16
C SER A 124 2.20 4.30 -2.34
N VAL A 125 1.14 3.66 -1.83
CA VAL A 125 1.00 2.20 -1.82
C VAL A 125 -0.35 1.79 -2.38
N ASP A 126 -0.34 1.14 -3.54
CA ASP A 126 -1.53 0.69 -4.28
C ASP A 126 -2.52 1.85 -4.52
N VAL A 127 -2.03 2.93 -5.13
CA VAL A 127 -2.77 4.15 -5.44
C VAL A 127 -2.63 4.51 -6.92
N MET A 128 -1.41 4.47 -7.46
CA MET A 128 -1.11 4.98 -8.79
C MET A 128 -1.82 4.22 -9.91
N GLU A 129 -2.14 2.95 -9.69
CA GLU A 129 -2.93 2.14 -10.62
C GLU A 129 -4.37 2.59 -10.77
N HIS A 130 -4.91 3.35 -9.81
CA HIS A 130 -6.27 3.90 -9.83
C HIS A 130 -6.36 5.25 -10.54
N ILE A 131 -5.24 5.92 -10.81
CA ILE A 131 -5.21 7.30 -11.33
C ILE A 131 -4.84 7.28 -12.82
N ALA A 132 -5.75 7.72 -13.68
CA ALA A 132 -5.52 7.76 -15.13
C ALA A 132 -4.39 8.76 -15.50
N ASP A 133 -4.41 9.97 -14.91
CA ASP A 133 -3.38 11.00 -15.09
C ASP A 133 -2.28 10.89 -14.02
N ASP A 134 -1.57 9.78 -14.05
CA ASP A 134 -0.49 9.51 -13.12
C ASP A 134 0.77 10.38 -13.36
N GLU A 135 0.97 10.84 -14.58
CA GLU A 135 2.09 11.73 -14.90
C GLU A 135 1.99 13.07 -14.18
N THR A 136 0.77 13.62 -14.09
CA THR A 136 0.50 14.81 -13.28
C THR A 136 0.79 14.54 -11.81
N VAL A 137 0.40 13.37 -11.28
CA VAL A 137 0.67 13.00 -9.89
C VAL A 137 2.18 12.88 -9.62
N PHE A 138 2.96 12.25 -10.51
CA PHE A 138 4.41 12.18 -10.35
C PHE A 138 5.06 13.57 -10.34
N LYS A 139 4.61 14.50 -11.19
CA LYS A 139 5.06 15.90 -11.18
C LYS A 139 4.67 16.61 -9.88
N ASN A 140 3.45 16.38 -9.38
CA ASN A 140 3.00 16.94 -8.11
C ASN A 140 3.82 16.40 -6.93
N PHE A 141 4.15 15.10 -6.92
CA PHE A 141 5.05 14.52 -5.91
C PHE A 141 6.44 15.17 -5.97
N TYR A 142 7.00 15.36 -7.16
CA TYR A 142 8.29 16.03 -7.32
C TYR A 142 8.26 17.47 -6.76
N ASN A 143 7.22 18.24 -7.09
CA ASN A 143 7.04 19.62 -6.61
C ASN A 143 6.82 19.69 -5.10
N ALA A 144 6.05 18.75 -4.52
CA ALA A 144 5.75 18.68 -3.11
C ALA A 144 6.96 18.30 -2.24
N MET A 145 7.94 17.63 -2.84
CA MET A 145 9.12 17.10 -2.15
C MET A 145 10.23 18.13 -2.06
N ARG A 146 10.94 18.15 -0.92
CA ARG A 146 12.18 18.90 -0.74
C ARG A 146 13.34 18.27 -1.50
N THR A 147 14.35 19.06 -1.86
CA THR A 147 15.62 18.53 -2.38
C THR A 147 16.23 17.55 -1.38
N GLY A 148 16.70 16.40 -1.86
CA GLY A 148 17.18 15.28 -1.03
C GLY A 148 16.06 14.38 -0.48
N GLY A 149 14.79 14.75 -0.69
CA GLY A 149 13.64 13.94 -0.30
C GLY A 149 13.56 12.62 -1.06
N LYS A 150 12.87 11.65 -0.47
CA LYS A 150 12.73 10.29 -1.00
C LYS A 150 11.26 9.98 -1.30
N LEU A 151 11.03 9.29 -2.41
CA LEU A 151 9.74 8.74 -2.81
C LEU A 151 9.80 7.22 -2.74
N LEU A 152 8.81 6.60 -2.12
CA LEU A 152 8.60 5.16 -2.11
C LEU A 152 7.22 4.83 -2.67
N ILE A 153 7.19 4.04 -3.73
CA ILE A 153 5.95 3.59 -4.38
C ILE A 153 5.91 2.07 -4.34
N HIS A 154 4.74 1.53 -3.99
CA HIS A 154 4.38 0.14 -4.26
C HIS A 154 3.12 0.13 -5.12
N THR A 155 3.10 -0.68 -6.19
CA THR A 155 1.98 -0.78 -7.13
C THR A 155 1.96 -2.16 -7.78
N PRO A 156 0.84 -2.65 -8.32
CA PRO A 156 0.81 -3.83 -9.16
C PRO A 156 1.78 -3.71 -10.35
N SER A 157 2.36 -4.84 -10.77
CA SER A 157 3.11 -4.92 -12.01
C SER A 157 2.21 -5.38 -13.17
N ASN A 158 2.63 -5.10 -14.40
CA ASN A 158 1.99 -5.59 -15.61
C ASN A 158 2.18 -7.11 -15.84
N LEU A 159 2.91 -7.80 -14.96
CA LEU A 159 3.16 -9.25 -15.03
C LEU A 159 2.13 -10.05 -14.22
N GLY A 160 0.85 -9.70 -14.34
CA GLY A 160 -0.26 -10.38 -13.65
C GLY A 160 -0.63 -9.74 -12.31
N GLY A 161 -0.32 -8.45 -12.13
CA GLY A 161 -0.90 -7.66 -11.04
C GLY A 161 -2.42 -7.73 -11.11
N SER A 162 -3.08 -7.86 -9.96
CA SER A 162 -4.54 -8.07 -9.89
C SER A 162 -5.04 -9.29 -10.70
N ASP A 163 -4.15 -10.26 -10.97
CA ASP A 163 -4.41 -11.52 -11.68
C ASP A 163 -4.81 -11.34 -13.16
N VAL A 164 -4.40 -10.24 -13.79
CA VAL A 164 -4.52 -9.98 -15.23
C VAL A 164 -3.29 -10.55 -15.93
N HIS A 165 -3.49 -11.56 -16.79
CA HIS A 165 -2.41 -12.26 -17.49
C HIS A 165 -2.46 -12.08 -19.00
N LYS A 166 -3.58 -11.63 -19.55
CA LYS A 166 -3.78 -11.42 -21.00
C LYS A 166 -4.58 -10.14 -21.23
N GLU A 167 -4.35 -9.53 -22.39
CA GLU A 167 -5.17 -8.43 -22.87
C GLU A 167 -6.65 -8.83 -22.93
N GLY A 168 -7.52 -8.09 -22.24
CA GLY A 168 -8.95 -8.39 -22.12
C GLY A 168 -9.37 -9.19 -20.89
N ASP A 169 -8.43 -9.67 -20.06
CA ASP A 169 -8.76 -10.21 -18.74
C ASP A 169 -9.31 -9.09 -17.85
N LYS A 170 -10.35 -9.40 -17.05
CA LYS A 170 -10.85 -8.44 -16.06
C LYS A 170 -9.97 -8.49 -14.82
N SER A 171 -9.50 -7.32 -14.40
CA SER A 171 -8.81 -7.17 -13.11
C SER A 171 -9.65 -7.75 -11.97
N PHE A 172 -9.00 -8.39 -11.00
CA PHE A 172 -9.64 -8.83 -9.76
C PHE A 172 -10.21 -7.63 -8.96
N VAL A 173 -9.68 -6.41 -9.21
CA VAL A 173 -10.14 -5.14 -8.65
C VAL A 173 -10.70 -4.27 -9.78
N GLU A 174 -11.99 -4.02 -9.79
CA GLU A 174 -12.71 -3.30 -10.88
C GLU A 174 -12.38 -1.80 -10.95
N GLU A 175 -11.77 -1.23 -9.92
CA GLU A 175 -11.49 0.21 -9.81
C GLU A 175 -10.14 0.64 -10.42
N HIS A 176 -9.41 -0.26 -11.09
CA HIS A 176 -8.10 0.07 -11.67
C HIS A 176 -8.24 0.81 -12.99
N ALA A 177 -7.54 1.95 -13.14
CA ALA A 177 -7.37 2.66 -14.39
C ALA A 177 -6.36 1.96 -15.32
N ARG A 178 -5.48 1.09 -14.76
CA ARG A 178 -4.50 0.26 -15.47
C ARG A 178 -4.22 -1.04 -14.73
N ASP A 179 -3.77 -2.07 -15.44
CA ASP A 179 -3.50 -3.40 -14.87
C ASP A 179 -2.20 -3.48 -14.06
N GLY A 180 -1.45 -2.40 -13.99
CA GLY A 180 -0.17 -2.26 -13.31
C GLY A 180 0.89 -1.62 -14.20
N TYR A 181 2.12 -1.53 -13.71
CA TYR A 181 3.25 -0.91 -14.40
C TYR A 181 4.31 -1.94 -14.79
N SER A 182 4.97 -1.72 -15.93
CA SER A 182 6.27 -2.32 -16.16
C SER A 182 7.36 -1.57 -15.40
N VAL A 183 8.50 -2.23 -15.13
CA VAL A 183 9.68 -1.57 -14.55
C VAL A 183 10.14 -0.39 -15.40
N GLU A 184 10.15 -0.58 -16.72
CA GLU A 184 10.57 0.43 -17.67
C GLU A 184 9.63 1.63 -17.69
N GLU A 185 8.31 1.39 -17.75
CA GLU A 185 7.28 2.44 -17.74
C GLU A 185 7.38 3.28 -16.46
N LEU A 186 7.35 2.64 -15.28
CA LEU A 186 7.41 3.34 -14.00
C LEU A 186 8.71 4.16 -13.86
N THR A 187 9.84 3.57 -14.26
CA THR A 187 11.14 4.24 -14.22
C THR A 187 11.17 5.44 -15.15
N THR A 188 10.61 5.33 -16.36
CA THR A 188 10.54 6.41 -17.34
C THR A 188 9.67 7.56 -16.85
N LYS A 189 8.47 7.26 -16.33
CA LYS A 189 7.56 8.28 -15.78
C LYS A 189 8.19 9.02 -14.60
N LEU A 190 8.86 8.30 -13.68
CA LEU A 190 9.57 8.93 -12.56
C LEU A 190 10.70 9.86 -13.05
N LYS A 191 11.50 9.42 -14.03
CA LYS A 191 12.56 10.27 -14.61
C LYS A 191 12.00 11.49 -15.33
N ASN A 192 10.92 11.34 -16.09
CA ASN A 192 10.24 12.45 -16.78
C ASN A 192 9.68 13.48 -15.80
N ALA A 193 9.28 13.07 -14.60
CA ALA A 193 8.87 13.97 -13.53
C ALA A 193 10.06 14.67 -12.82
N GLY A 194 11.31 14.26 -13.10
CA GLY A 194 12.54 14.85 -12.53
C GLY A 194 13.23 14.00 -11.46
N PHE A 195 12.68 12.86 -11.09
CA PHE A 195 13.26 12.00 -10.05
C PHE A 195 14.52 11.26 -10.53
N ASN A 196 15.46 11.08 -9.62
CA ASN A 196 16.54 10.10 -9.75
C ASN A 196 16.06 8.77 -9.15
N VAL A 197 15.86 7.74 -9.97
CA VAL A 197 15.40 6.42 -9.51
C VAL A 197 16.56 5.68 -8.84
N LEU A 198 16.39 5.33 -7.57
CA LEU A 198 17.39 4.62 -6.77
C LEU A 198 17.36 3.12 -7.04
N TYR A 199 16.17 2.55 -7.04
CA TYR A 199 15.93 1.15 -7.41
C TYR A 199 14.47 0.91 -7.78
N THR A 200 14.25 -0.16 -8.54
CA THR A 200 12.95 -0.80 -8.77
C THR A 200 13.11 -2.29 -8.53
N LYS A 201 12.25 -2.88 -7.71
CA LYS A 201 12.29 -4.29 -7.33
C LYS A 201 10.92 -4.92 -7.50
N TYR A 202 10.89 -6.17 -7.98
CA TYR A 202 9.68 -6.95 -7.96
C TYR A 202 9.38 -7.43 -6.54
N SER A 203 8.12 -7.37 -6.16
CA SER A 203 7.51 -8.08 -5.04
C SER A 203 6.53 -9.12 -5.57
N TYR A 204 6.12 -10.07 -4.74
CA TYR A 204 5.28 -11.16 -5.18
C TYR A 204 5.85 -11.87 -6.42
N GLY A 205 7.07 -12.38 -6.32
CA GLY A 205 7.62 -13.32 -7.29
C GLY A 205 6.74 -14.58 -7.40
N PRO A 206 7.14 -15.60 -8.15
CA PRO A 206 6.31 -16.81 -8.33
C PRO A 206 5.83 -17.43 -7.01
N ILE A 207 6.71 -17.49 -5.99
CA ILE A 207 6.41 -18.04 -4.66
C ILE A 207 5.48 -17.09 -3.89
N GLY A 208 5.72 -15.79 -3.94
CA GLY A 208 4.87 -14.78 -3.32
C GLY A 208 3.49 -14.70 -3.94
N THR A 209 3.40 -14.85 -5.26
CA THR A 209 2.11 -14.95 -5.99
C THR A 209 1.31 -16.18 -5.54
N LEU A 210 1.98 -17.34 -5.35
CA LEU A 210 1.33 -18.52 -4.80
C LEU A 210 0.83 -18.27 -3.37
N SER A 211 1.63 -17.60 -2.53
CA SER A 211 1.22 -17.25 -1.16
C SER A 211 -0.02 -16.35 -1.16
N TRP A 212 -0.09 -15.37 -2.06
CA TRP A 212 -1.25 -14.48 -2.20
C TRP A 212 -2.50 -15.25 -2.67
N ARG A 213 -2.34 -16.17 -3.63
CA ARG A 213 -3.46 -17.01 -4.08
C ARG A 213 -4.01 -17.86 -2.94
N LEU A 214 -3.16 -18.52 -2.17
CA LEU A 214 -3.56 -19.33 -1.02
C LEU A 214 -4.10 -18.49 0.14
N GLY A 215 -3.41 -17.42 0.50
CA GLY A 215 -3.75 -16.62 1.68
C GLY A 215 -4.93 -15.65 1.48
N ILE A 216 -5.14 -15.16 0.25
CA ILE A 216 -6.10 -14.07 -0.01
C ILE A 216 -7.10 -14.46 -1.10
N LYS A 217 -6.62 -14.81 -2.31
CA LYS A 217 -7.52 -14.97 -3.47
C LYS A 217 -8.52 -16.11 -3.27
N TYR A 218 -8.05 -17.32 -2.94
CA TYR A 218 -8.95 -18.47 -2.78
C TYR A 218 -9.94 -18.30 -1.64
N PRO A 219 -9.56 -17.85 -0.44
CA PRO A 219 -10.51 -17.48 0.61
C PRO A 219 -11.58 -16.49 0.17
N LEU A 220 -11.21 -15.42 -0.55
CA LEU A 220 -12.17 -14.46 -1.08
C LEU A 220 -13.12 -15.09 -2.10
N LEU A 221 -12.62 -15.90 -3.03
CA LEU A 221 -13.45 -16.61 -3.99
C LEU A 221 -14.43 -17.57 -3.30
N MET A 222 -14.00 -18.28 -2.25
CA MET A 222 -14.85 -19.17 -1.46
C MET A 222 -16.01 -18.38 -0.83
N VAL A 223 -15.72 -17.28 -0.12
CA VAL A 223 -16.75 -16.47 0.56
C VAL A 223 -17.71 -15.82 -0.44
N ASN A 224 -17.21 -15.42 -1.62
CA ASN A 224 -18.03 -14.84 -2.66
C ASN A 224 -18.93 -15.89 -3.32
N ALA A 225 -18.49 -17.16 -3.41
CA ALA A 225 -19.31 -18.25 -3.95
C ALA A 225 -20.45 -18.62 -3.00
N SER A 226 -20.20 -18.67 -1.70
CA SER A 226 -21.24 -18.92 -0.68
C SER A 226 -20.81 -18.47 0.70
N LYS A 227 -21.74 -17.83 1.43
CA LYS A 227 -21.53 -17.43 2.83
C LYS A 227 -21.24 -18.62 3.78
N VAL A 228 -21.60 -19.84 3.39
CA VAL A 228 -21.29 -21.07 4.13
C VAL A 228 -19.77 -21.24 4.30
N PHE A 229 -18.98 -20.78 3.35
CA PHE A 229 -17.51 -20.84 3.46
C PHE A 229 -16.93 -20.03 4.61
N PHE A 230 -17.66 -19.07 5.21
CA PHE A 230 -17.21 -18.41 6.45
C PHE A 230 -16.94 -19.41 7.57
N PHE A 231 -17.73 -20.50 7.64
CA PHE A 231 -17.54 -21.54 8.65
C PHE A 231 -16.37 -22.48 8.31
N ILE A 232 -15.97 -22.56 7.04
CA ILE A 232 -14.86 -23.40 6.56
C ILE A 232 -13.53 -22.65 6.65
N LEU A 233 -13.52 -21.31 6.55
CA LEU A 233 -12.29 -20.51 6.58
C LEU A 233 -11.39 -20.77 7.79
N PRO A 234 -11.87 -20.94 9.03
CA PRO A 234 -11.00 -21.25 10.16
C PRO A 234 -10.22 -22.55 9.95
N VAL A 235 -10.86 -23.60 9.44
CA VAL A 235 -10.21 -24.89 9.14
C VAL A 235 -9.22 -24.73 7.99
N TYR A 236 -9.61 -24.01 6.94
CA TYR A 236 -8.75 -23.70 5.81
C TYR A 236 -7.47 -22.98 6.26
N TYR A 237 -7.58 -21.91 7.06
CA TYR A 237 -6.42 -21.18 7.54
C TYR A 237 -5.60 -21.98 8.56
N LEU A 238 -6.22 -22.83 9.36
CA LEU A 238 -5.46 -23.73 10.24
C LEU A 238 -4.50 -24.62 9.45
N ALA A 239 -4.94 -25.08 8.27
CA ALA A 239 -4.13 -25.93 7.39
C ALA A 239 -3.13 -25.14 6.53
N THR A 240 -3.47 -23.94 6.06
CA THR A 240 -2.68 -23.22 5.03
C THR A 240 -1.87 -22.05 5.57
N PHE A 241 -2.19 -21.51 6.73
CA PHE A 241 -1.61 -20.25 7.23
C PHE A 241 -0.09 -20.30 7.39
N TRP A 242 0.42 -21.33 8.06
CA TRP A 242 1.87 -21.47 8.28
C TRP A 242 2.63 -21.70 6.98
N PHE A 243 2.05 -22.46 6.06
CA PHE A 243 2.62 -22.67 4.75
C PHE A 243 2.64 -21.37 3.94
N THR A 244 1.56 -20.60 3.98
CA THR A 244 1.48 -19.29 3.33
C THR A 244 2.55 -18.33 3.88
N LEU A 245 2.73 -18.27 5.21
CA LEU A 245 3.78 -17.45 5.83
C LEU A 245 5.19 -17.90 5.43
N LEU A 246 5.42 -19.19 5.31
CA LEU A 246 6.69 -19.72 4.83
C LEU A 246 6.98 -19.28 3.40
N LEU A 247 6.00 -19.39 2.50
CA LEU A 247 6.12 -18.91 1.12
C LEU A 247 6.39 -17.41 1.05
N MET A 248 5.68 -16.61 1.86
CA MET A 248 5.91 -15.16 1.98
C MET A 248 7.35 -14.87 2.46
N SER A 249 7.85 -15.62 3.44
CA SER A 249 9.20 -15.45 3.96
C SER A 249 10.27 -15.79 2.91
N ILE A 250 10.05 -16.83 2.13
CA ILE A 250 10.96 -17.21 1.04
C ILE A 250 10.99 -16.09 -0.02
N ASP A 251 9.83 -15.64 -0.49
CA ASP A 251 9.75 -14.54 -1.47
C ASP A 251 10.43 -13.27 -0.98
N PHE A 252 10.12 -12.87 0.26
CA PHE A 252 10.64 -11.65 0.87
C PHE A 252 12.17 -11.62 0.99
N ASN A 253 12.81 -12.77 1.13
CA ASN A 253 14.26 -12.91 1.21
C ASN A 253 14.91 -13.27 -0.13
N SER A 254 14.13 -13.42 -1.20
CA SER A 254 14.63 -13.71 -2.54
C SER A 254 14.85 -12.43 -3.35
N ALA A 255 15.79 -12.49 -4.29
CA ALA A 255 15.94 -11.47 -5.32
C ALA A 255 15.02 -11.82 -6.50
N ASN A 256 13.81 -11.28 -6.49
CA ASN A 256 12.82 -11.57 -7.53
C ASN A 256 13.18 -10.86 -8.83
N THR A 257 13.36 -11.61 -9.92
CA THR A 257 13.57 -11.09 -11.29
C THR A 257 12.25 -10.84 -12.03
N THR A 258 11.13 -11.34 -11.49
CA THR A 258 9.76 -11.17 -11.96
C THR A 258 8.82 -11.17 -10.78
N GLY A 259 7.63 -10.57 -10.90
CA GLY A 259 6.65 -10.56 -9.82
C GLY A 259 5.42 -9.74 -10.18
N THR A 260 4.34 -9.96 -9.44
CA THR A 260 3.05 -9.29 -9.67
C THR A 260 2.91 -7.95 -8.96
N GLY A 261 3.91 -7.52 -8.21
CA GLY A 261 4.00 -6.20 -7.60
C GLY A 261 5.35 -5.55 -7.87
N LEU A 262 5.41 -4.22 -7.84
CA LEU A 262 6.61 -3.39 -7.99
C LEU A 262 6.79 -2.51 -6.75
N LEU A 263 8.03 -2.43 -6.26
CA LEU A 263 8.48 -1.47 -5.26
C LEU A 263 9.54 -0.59 -5.90
N ALA A 264 9.26 0.71 -6.02
CA ALA A 264 10.20 1.68 -6.56
C ALA A 264 10.58 2.71 -5.49
N ALA A 265 11.86 3.06 -5.44
CA ALA A 265 12.35 4.18 -4.65
C ALA A 265 13.07 5.18 -5.55
N ALA A 266 12.81 6.46 -5.32
CA ALA A 266 13.40 7.55 -6.06
C ALA A 266 13.74 8.73 -5.14
N GLU A 267 14.54 9.69 -5.62
CA GLU A 267 14.90 10.91 -4.88
C GLU A 267 14.79 12.16 -5.74
N LYS A 268 14.49 13.28 -5.12
CA LYS A 268 14.62 14.62 -5.71
C LYS A 268 16.03 15.12 -5.45
N LYS A 269 16.80 15.38 -6.53
CA LYS A 269 18.13 15.98 -6.45
C LYS A 269 18.07 17.49 -6.42
#